data_d7a9180bb3aaecad467e3d8dc81f4e06
#
_entry.id   d7a9180bb3aaecad467e3d8dc81f4e06
#
_cell.length_a   1.000
_cell.length_b   1.000
_cell.length_c   1.000
_cell.angle_alpha   90.00
_cell.angle_beta   90.00
_cell.angle_gamma   90.00
#
_symmetry.space_group_name_H-M   'P 1'
#
loop_
_entity.id
_entity.type
_entity.pdbx_description
1 polymer ?
#
loop_
_entity_poly.entity_id
_entity_poly.type
_entity_poly.pdbx_seq_one_letter_code
_entity_poly.pdbx_strand_id
1 'polypeptide(L)'
;MAMPVSVSKPIVGVDVAKNELVIYHAEADLLETIANNKAAIKKWLKTLSCKVAIAIEATNIYHLEFSDLAHEAGCVVYMVGGYELKHYRESLKIRAKTDALDAQLLARYLRKEADELRPWTPPSPLYRHLLSLFRRRAALVQARVGLTQSWANEPLLKASFAEQVKSMQRLEGLIEKMISDCLKEAGMLGQLKRCLKVEGIGFLTGARLIATFQRGEFRNSDAFIAFLGMDLRVNKSGQ
;
A
#
# COMPACT_ATOMS: atom_id res chain seq x y z
N MET A 1 -4.34 17.98 -26.83
CA MET A 1 -3.21 18.18 -25.89
C MET A 1 -3.78 18.79 -24.63
N ALA A 2 -3.87 18.02 -23.54
CA ALA A 2 -4.24 18.57 -22.25
C ALA A 2 -3.05 19.40 -21.73
N MET A 3 -3.30 20.65 -21.33
CA MET A 3 -2.27 21.47 -20.69
C MET A 3 -1.76 20.77 -19.43
N PRO A 4 -0.44 20.82 -19.15
CA PRO A 4 0.11 20.26 -17.93
C PRO A 4 -0.57 20.95 -16.73
N VAL A 5 -1.12 20.16 -15.84
CA VAL A 5 -1.66 20.64 -14.56
C VAL A 5 -0.46 21.00 -13.69
N SER A 6 0.00 22.25 -13.81
CA SER A 6 1.02 22.73 -12.88
C SER A 6 0.46 22.62 -11.47
N VAL A 7 1.18 21.96 -10.57
CA VAL A 7 0.80 21.90 -9.15
C VAL A 7 0.86 23.32 -8.61
N SER A 8 -0.28 24.00 -8.63
CA SER A 8 -0.43 25.38 -8.14
C SER A 8 -0.36 25.47 -6.61
N LYS A 9 -0.20 24.35 -5.91
CA LYS A 9 -0.15 24.25 -4.46
C LYS A 9 1.30 24.13 -4.00
N PRO A 10 1.65 24.67 -2.82
CA PRO A 10 2.94 24.41 -2.20
C PRO A 10 3.20 22.91 -2.06
N ILE A 11 4.44 22.51 -2.30
CA ILE A 11 4.85 21.10 -2.34
C ILE A 11 5.55 20.71 -1.04
N VAL A 12 5.13 19.56 -0.51
CA VAL A 12 5.73 18.97 0.68
C VAL A 12 6.17 17.55 0.37
N GLY A 13 7.39 17.20 0.72
CA GLY A 13 7.89 15.82 0.71
C GLY A 13 7.89 15.22 2.12
N VAL A 14 7.43 13.99 2.28
CA VAL A 14 7.35 13.33 3.58
C VAL A 14 8.00 11.96 3.52
N ASP A 15 9.11 11.82 4.24
CA ASP A 15 9.70 10.50 4.52
C ASP A 15 9.07 9.91 5.78
N VAL A 16 8.78 8.61 5.75
CA VAL A 16 7.97 7.93 6.77
C VAL A 16 8.76 6.85 7.47
N ALA A 17 9.01 7.05 8.76
CA ALA A 17 9.46 6.02 9.66
C ALA A 17 8.34 5.56 10.62
N LYS A 18 8.59 4.50 11.37
CA LYS A 18 7.63 3.96 12.34
C LYS A 18 7.20 4.98 13.39
N ASN A 19 8.16 5.75 13.92
CA ASN A 19 7.94 6.63 15.07
C ASN A 19 7.94 8.12 14.71
N GLU A 20 8.43 8.47 13.52
CA GLU A 20 8.58 9.86 13.11
C GLU A 20 8.31 10.06 11.62
N LEU A 21 8.05 11.28 11.26
CA LEU A 21 7.88 11.77 9.89
C LEU A 21 8.86 12.91 9.69
N VAL A 22 9.69 12.83 8.66
CA VAL A 22 10.56 13.94 8.23
C VAL A 22 9.87 14.65 7.08
N ILE A 23 9.61 15.92 7.27
CA ILE A 23 8.78 16.75 6.40
C ILE A 23 9.66 17.87 5.80
N TYR A 24 9.64 18.00 4.49
CA TYR A 24 10.32 19.05 3.76
C TYR A 24 9.33 19.94 3.02
N HIS A 25 9.33 21.21 3.33
CA HIS A 25 8.56 22.27 2.67
C HIS A 25 9.39 22.88 1.54
N ALA A 26 9.06 22.57 0.30
CA ALA A 26 9.88 22.87 -0.86
C ALA A 26 9.98 24.37 -1.19
N GLU A 27 8.97 25.17 -0.88
CA GLU A 27 8.95 26.61 -1.11
C GLU A 27 9.71 27.41 -0.04
N ALA A 28 9.73 26.91 1.19
CA ALA A 28 10.38 27.53 2.32
C ALA A 28 11.81 27.01 2.57
N ASP A 29 12.21 25.94 1.86
CA ASP A 29 13.45 25.18 2.10
C ASP A 29 13.60 24.78 3.57
N LEU A 30 12.50 24.36 4.19
CA LEU A 30 12.41 24.06 5.62
C LEU A 30 12.22 22.55 5.85
N LEU A 31 13.05 22.00 6.72
CA LEU A 31 12.90 20.64 7.25
C LEU A 31 12.37 20.69 8.68
N GLU A 32 11.40 19.83 8.96
CA GLU A 32 10.90 19.59 10.31
C GLU A 32 10.66 18.10 10.53
N THR A 33 10.66 17.68 11.79
CA THR A 33 10.39 16.30 12.18
C THR A 33 9.26 16.30 13.20
N ILE A 34 8.26 15.43 12.98
CA ILE A 34 7.15 15.24 13.92
C ILE A 34 7.00 13.78 14.27
N ALA A 35 6.39 13.48 15.41
CA ALA A 35 6.06 12.10 15.78
C ALA A 35 5.01 11.52 14.83
N ASN A 36 5.19 10.28 14.39
CA ASN A 36 4.23 9.58 13.54
C ASN A 36 3.07 9.02 14.39
N ASN A 37 2.22 9.93 14.85
CA ASN A 37 0.99 9.62 15.57
C ASN A 37 -0.11 10.64 15.25
N LYS A 38 -1.34 10.23 15.47
CA LYS A 38 -2.54 11.01 15.13
C LYS A 38 -2.55 12.42 15.70
N ALA A 39 -2.08 12.61 16.94
CA ALA A 39 -2.10 13.91 17.62
C ALA A 39 -1.10 14.89 16.98
N ALA A 40 0.14 14.45 16.77
CA ALA A 40 1.18 15.24 16.15
C ALA A 40 0.85 15.59 14.69
N ILE A 41 0.36 14.62 13.91
CA ILE A 41 -0.06 14.83 12.53
C ILE A 41 -1.18 15.86 12.45
N LYS A 42 -2.23 15.72 13.26
CA LYS A 42 -3.33 16.70 13.30
C LYS A 42 -2.89 18.09 13.75
N LYS A 43 -1.94 18.17 14.69
CA LYS A 43 -1.37 19.45 15.12
C LYS A 43 -0.61 20.09 13.95
N TRP A 44 0.23 19.34 13.27
CA TRP A 44 0.99 19.81 12.11
C TRP A 44 0.06 20.27 10.97
N LEU A 45 -0.94 19.48 10.60
CA LEU A 45 -1.90 19.84 9.54
C LEU A 45 -2.62 21.18 9.81
N LYS A 46 -2.84 21.53 11.10
CA LYS A 46 -3.42 22.82 11.48
C LYS A 46 -2.47 24.00 11.33
N THR A 47 -1.16 23.77 11.27
CA THR A 47 -0.17 24.85 11.05
C THR A 47 -0.08 25.28 9.59
N LEU A 48 -0.59 24.47 8.68
CA LEU A 48 -0.57 24.78 7.25
C LEU A 48 -1.51 25.94 6.94
N SER A 49 -0.95 27.02 6.41
CA SER A 49 -1.71 28.22 6.00
C SER A 49 -2.59 28.00 4.77
N CYS A 50 -2.30 26.96 3.98
CA CYS A 50 -3.04 26.59 2.77
C CYS A 50 -2.96 25.08 2.54
N LYS A 51 -3.80 24.59 1.62
CA LYS A 51 -3.75 23.19 1.20
C LYS A 51 -2.54 22.93 0.34
N VAL A 52 -1.75 21.92 0.70
CA VAL A 52 -0.49 21.55 0.06
C VAL A 52 -0.64 20.30 -0.81
N ALA A 53 0.30 20.10 -1.74
CA ALA A 53 0.50 18.84 -2.45
C ALA A 53 1.64 18.08 -1.74
N ILE A 54 1.35 16.84 -1.34
CA ILE A 54 2.24 16.03 -0.52
C ILE A 54 2.72 14.82 -1.31
N ALA A 55 4.03 14.67 -1.49
CA ALA A 55 4.65 13.43 -1.95
C ALA A 55 5.07 12.58 -0.76
N ILE A 56 4.68 11.32 -0.73
CA ILE A 56 4.98 10.39 0.36
C ILE A 56 5.36 9.02 -0.19
N GLU A 57 6.39 8.38 0.37
CA GLU A 57 6.71 7.00 0.04
C GLU A 57 5.80 6.03 0.79
N ALA A 58 5.28 5.03 0.08
CA ALA A 58 4.42 3.99 0.64
C ALA A 58 5.25 2.95 1.43
N THR A 59 5.71 3.30 2.62
CA THR A 59 6.51 2.44 3.48
C THR A 59 5.62 1.61 4.41
N ASN A 60 5.49 0.31 4.13
CA ASN A 60 4.70 -0.66 4.90
C ASN A 60 3.28 -0.12 5.22
N ILE A 61 2.92 -0.01 6.51
CA ILE A 61 1.63 0.53 7.02
C ILE A 61 1.79 1.92 7.65
N TYR A 62 3.01 2.39 7.84
CA TYR A 62 3.30 3.58 8.65
C TYR A 62 2.84 4.90 8.01
N HIS A 63 2.69 4.92 6.67
CA HIS A 63 2.18 6.07 5.92
C HIS A 63 0.65 6.23 5.98
N LEU A 64 -0.09 5.17 6.37
CA LEU A 64 -1.55 5.15 6.21
C LEU A 64 -2.25 6.22 7.03
N GLU A 65 -1.92 6.36 8.32
CA GLU A 65 -2.57 7.34 9.20
C GLU A 65 -2.31 8.78 8.74
N PHE A 66 -1.06 9.07 8.35
CA PHE A 66 -0.71 10.38 7.82
C PHE A 66 -1.48 10.69 6.53
N SER A 67 -1.49 9.75 5.59
CA SER A 67 -2.14 9.95 4.28
C SER A 67 -3.65 10.17 4.42
N ASP A 68 -4.31 9.42 5.32
CA ASP A 68 -5.73 9.57 5.60
C ASP A 68 -6.02 10.96 6.19
N LEU A 69 -5.29 11.36 7.23
CA LEU A 69 -5.49 12.64 7.89
C LEU A 69 -5.16 13.83 6.97
N ALA A 70 -4.12 13.73 6.16
CA ALA A 70 -3.77 14.75 5.18
C ALA A 70 -4.87 14.89 4.10
N HIS A 71 -5.40 13.77 3.61
CA HIS A 71 -6.52 13.77 2.67
C HIS A 71 -7.80 14.37 3.29
N GLU A 72 -8.15 13.97 4.53
CA GLU A 72 -9.28 14.54 5.29
C GLU A 72 -9.14 16.05 5.49
N ALA A 73 -7.91 16.55 5.69
CA ALA A 73 -7.61 17.97 5.80
C ALA A 73 -7.68 18.71 4.45
N GLY A 74 -7.89 17.99 3.34
CA GLY A 74 -8.01 18.53 1.98
C GLY A 74 -6.67 18.78 1.28
N CYS A 75 -5.57 18.22 1.78
CA CYS A 75 -4.31 18.16 1.05
C CYS A 75 -4.42 17.14 -0.10
N VAL A 76 -3.63 17.36 -1.14
CA VAL A 76 -3.53 16.40 -2.25
C VAL A 76 -2.32 15.52 -2.01
N VAL A 77 -2.55 14.23 -1.78
CA VAL A 77 -1.49 13.26 -1.48
C VAL A 77 -1.12 12.49 -2.74
N TYR A 78 0.16 12.34 -2.99
CA TYR A 78 0.73 11.53 -4.08
C TYR A 78 1.60 10.43 -3.48
N MET A 79 1.25 9.18 -3.78
CA MET A 79 2.04 8.03 -3.37
C MET A 79 3.15 7.78 -4.38
N VAL A 80 4.38 7.82 -3.92
CA VAL A 80 5.57 7.50 -4.72
C VAL A 80 6.03 6.10 -4.34
N GLY A 81 6.27 5.24 -5.32
CA GLY A 81 6.80 3.90 -5.07
C GLY A 81 8.29 3.95 -4.74
N GLY A 82 8.74 3.05 -3.86
CA GLY A 82 10.16 2.98 -3.49
C GLY A 82 11.07 2.63 -4.67
N TYR A 83 10.56 1.91 -5.66
CA TYR A 83 11.28 1.61 -6.90
C TYR A 83 11.53 2.87 -7.74
N GLU A 84 10.49 3.66 -7.97
CA GLU A 84 10.57 4.92 -8.72
C GLU A 84 11.48 5.92 -8.02
N LEU A 85 11.35 6.08 -6.71
CA LEU A 85 12.18 6.97 -5.91
C LEU A 85 13.66 6.57 -5.94
N LYS A 86 13.95 5.27 -5.88
CA LYS A 86 15.31 4.73 -5.98
C LYS A 86 15.94 5.08 -7.34
N HIS A 87 15.27 4.80 -8.45
CA HIS A 87 15.79 5.11 -9.79
C HIS A 87 15.90 6.60 -10.03
N TYR A 88 14.99 7.40 -9.50
CA TYR A 88 15.09 8.85 -9.56
C TYR A 88 16.32 9.36 -8.80
N ARG A 89 16.62 8.81 -7.62
CA ARG A 89 17.86 9.10 -6.87
C ARG A 89 19.11 8.75 -7.66
N GLU A 90 19.13 7.58 -8.28
CA GLU A 90 20.25 7.11 -9.12
C GLU A 90 20.46 8.03 -10.33
N SER A 91 19.39 8.47 -11.00
CA SER A 91 19.47 9.41 -12.13
C SER A 91 20.09 10.75 -11.76
N LEU A 92 19.92 11.18 -10.51
CA LEU A 92 20.51 12.40 -9.96
C LEU A 92 21.92 12.19 -9.39
N LYS A 93 22.46 10.96 -9.44
CA LYS A 93 23.76 10.56 -8.87
C LYS A 93 23.90 10.87 -7.36
N ILE A 94 22.79 10.91 -6.63
CA ILE A 94 22.77 11.13 -5.18
C ILE A 94 23.13 9.81 -4.49
N ARG A 95 24.30 9.77 -3.84
CA ARG A 95 24.79 8.57 -3.15
C ARG A 95 24.35 8.50 -1.67
N ALA A 96 24.21 9.66 -1.04
CA ALA A 96 23.79 9.72 0.36
C ALA A 96 22.31 9.33 0.51
N LYS A 97 22.02 8.61 1.57
CA LYS A 97 20.65 8.25 1.97
C LYS A 97 20.46 8.70 3.42
N THR A 98 19.60 9.70 3.60
CA THR A 98 19.13 10.18 4.90
C THR A 98 17.66 10.54 4.75
N ASP A 99 16.89 10.45 5.81
CA ASP A 99 15.45 10.74 5.81
C ASP A 99 15.17 12.18 5.34
N ALA A 100 16.07 13.14 5.68
CA ALA A 100 15.99 14.51 5.19
C ALA A 100 16.15 14.60 3.66
N LEU A 101 17.13 13.90 3.09
CA LEU A 101 17.33 13.84 1.64
C LEU A 101 16.20 13.10 0.94
N ASP A 102 15.61 12.10 1.58
CA ASP A 102 14.49 11.36 1.02
C ASP A 102 13.23 12.22 0.98
N ALA A 103 12.96 13.02 2.01
CA ALA A 103 11.87 14.01 2.00
C ALA A 103 12.09 15.09 0.92
N GLN A 104 13.31 15.61 0.76
CA GLN A 104 13.64 16.56 -0.30
C GLN A 104 13.49 15.95 -1.70
N LEU A 105 13.92 14.71 -1.87
CA LEU A 105 13.81 13.97 -3.12
C LEU A 105 12.37 13.73 -3.53
N LEU A 106 11.50 13.38 -2.56
CA LEU A 106 10.07 13.23 -2.77
C LEU A 106 9.41 14.52 -3.26
N ALA A 107 9.73 15.64 -2.62
CA ALA A 107 9.21 16.94 -3.05
C ALA A 107 9.71 17.32 -4.46
N ARG A 108 10.98 17.07 -4.75
CA ARG A 108 11.56 17.30 -6.09
C ARG A 108 10.93 16.39 -7.14
N TYR A 109 10.69 15.12 -6.81
CA TYR A 109 10.03 14.16 -7.68
C TYR A 109 8.62 14.64 -8.04
N LEU A 110 7.81 15.00 -7.03
CA LEU A 110 6.47 15.53 -7.26
C LEU A 110 6.49 16.79 -8.14
N ARG A 111 7.43 17.71 -7.92
CA ARG A 111 7.53 18.95 -8.72
C ARG A 111 7.79 18.68 -10.20
N LYS A 112 8.54 17.61 -10.51
CA LYS A 112 8.91 17.26 -11.89
C LYS A 112 7.91 16.35 -12.59
N GLU A 113 7.35 15.40 -11.85
CA GLU A 113 6.59 14.29 -12.41
C GLU A 113 5.08 14.40 -12.09
N ALA A 114 4.63 15.57 -11.63
CA ALA A 114 3.25 15.80 -11.20
C ALA A 114 2.19 15.40 -12.23
N ASP A 115 2.49 15.59 -13.51
CA ASP A 115 1.58 15.31 -14.63
C ASP A 115 1.38 13.80 -14.86
N GLU A 116 2.36 12.99 -14.45
CA GLU A 116 2.32 11.53 -14.55
C GLU A 116 1.75 10.88 -13.28
N LEU A 117 1.73 11.61 -12.18
CA LEU A 117 1.25 11.12 -10.90
C LEU A 117 -0.25 11.32 -10.74
N ARG A 118 -0.91 10.33 -10.15
CA ARG A 118 -2.32 10.44 -9.80
C ARG A 118 -2.50 10.75 -8.32
N PRO A 119 -3.36 11.72 -7.98
CA PRO A 119 -3.73 11.95 -6.60
C PRO A 119 -4.23 10.67 -5.94
N TRP A 120 -3.71 10.40 -4.75
CA TRP A 120 -4.15 9.27 -3.96
C TRP A 120 -5.51 9.53 -3.33
N THR A 121 -6.36 8.52 -3.38
CA THR A 121 -7.65 8.52 -2.69
C THR A 121 -7.68 7.41 -1.65
N PRO A 122 -8.29 7.63 -0.48
CA PRO A 122 -8.36 6.60 0.55
C PRO A 122 -9.15 5.38 0.04
N PRO A 123 -8.63 4.18 0.23
CA PRO A 123 -9.36 2.97 -0.10
C PRO A 123 -10.65 2.86 0.73
N SER A 124 -11.67 2.17 0.19
CA SER A 124 -12.90 1.91 0.92
C SER A 124 -12.65 1.15 2.23
N PRO A 125 -13.47 1.34 3.28
CA PRO A 125 -13.36 0.58 4.51
C PRO A 125 -13.41 -0.94 4.28
N LEU A 126 -14.25 -1.39 3.37
CA LEU A 126 -14.34 -2.80 2.97
C LEU A 126 -13.01 -3.33 2.42
N TYR A 127 -12.40 -2.59 1.46
CA TYR A 127 -11.10 -2.98 0.91
C TYR A 127 -10.03 -3.09 2.01
N ARG A 128 -9.95 -2.10 2.90
CA ARG A 128 -8.99 -2.10 4.01
C ARG A 128 -9.19 -3.29 4.94
N HIS A 129 -10.44 -3.59 5.26
CA HIS A 129 -10.77 -4.72 6.14
C HIS A 129 -10.40 -6.06 5.50
N LEU A 130 -10.80 -6.28 4.24
CA LEU A 130 -10.43 -7.47 3.47
C LEU A 130 -8.91 -7.62 3.35
N LEU A 131 -8.20 -6.55 3.01
CA LEU A 131 -6.74 -6.55 2.92
C LEU A 131 -6.07 -6.93 4.24
N SER A 132 -6.62 -6.45 5.37
CA SER A 132 -6.16 -6.80 6.71
C SER A 132 -6.34 -8.30 7.00
N LEU A 133 -7.50 -8.88 6.65
CA LEU A 133 -7.77 -10.30 6.81
C LEU A 133 -6.83 -11.16 5.95
N PHE A 134 -6.63 -10.80 4.69
CA PHE A 134 -5.70 -11.50 3.80
C PHE A 134 -4.25 -11.48 4.34
N ARG A 135 -3.78 -10.33 4.84
CA ARG A 135 -2.43 -10.22 5.42
C ARG A 135 -2.26 -11.10 6.66
N ARG A 136 -3.26 -11.12 7.56
CA ARG A 136 -3.23 -11.96 8.76
C ARG A 136 -3.23 -13.45 8.41
N ARG A 137 -4.07 -13.83 7.46
CA ARG A 137 -4.10 -15.21 6.98
C ARG A 137 -2.75 -15.62 6.37
N ALA A 138 -2.16 -14.78 5.51
CA ALA A 138 -0.87 -15.06 4.89
C ALA A 138 0.24 -15.23 5.96
N ALA A 139 0.30 -14.35 6.96
CA ALA A 139 1.26 -14.45 8.06
C ALA A 139 1.08 -15.75 8.87
N LEU A 140 -0.18 -16.13 9.14
CA LEU A 140 -0.49 -17.37 9.87
C LEU A 140 -0.09 -18.62 9.07
N VAL A 141 -0.38 -18.67 7.78
CA VAL A 141 0.03 -19.77 6.89
C VAL A 141 1.54 -19.86 6.81
N GLN A 142 2.24 -18.73 6.65
CA GLN A 142 3.70 -18.69 6.59
C GLN A 142 4.33 -19.20 7.89
N ALA A 143 3.80 -18.77 9.04
CA ALA A 143 4.26 -19.26 10.35
C ALA A 143 4.02 -20.77 10.50
N ARG A 144 2.83 -21.27 10.15
CA ARG A 144 2.49 -22.70 10.21
C ARG A 144 3.40 -23.53 9.30
N VAL A 145 3.64 -23.09 8.07
CA VAL A 145 4.52 -23.80 7.12
C VAL A 145 5.95 -23.83 7.64
N GLY A 146 6.49 -22.69 8.09
CA GLY A 146 7.84 -22.60 8.65
C GLY A 146 8.02 -23.51 9.88
N LEU A 147 7.05 -23.49 10.80
CA LEU A 147 7.06 -24.38 11.97
C LEU A 147 6.98 -25.85 11.55
N THR A 148 6.09 -26.21 10.63
CA THR A 148 5.95 -27.60 10.16
C THR A 148 7.25 -28.11 9.54
N GLN A 149 7.94 -27.28 8.77
CA GLN A 149 9.22 -27.65 8.14
C GLN A 149 10.34 -27.80 9.19
N SER A 150 10.44 -26.89 10.16
CA SER A 150 11.50 -26.90 11.17
C SER A 150 11.38 -28.08 12.15
N TRP A 151 10.16 -28.57 12.39
CA TRP A 151 9.88 -29.64 13.38
C TRP A 151 9.65 -31.02 12.77
N ALA A 152 9.81 -31.15 11.46
CA ALA A 152 9.51 -32.41 10.75
C ALA A 152 10.29 -33.62 11.30
N ASN A 153 11.47 -33.39 11.88
CA ASN A 153 12.41 -34.42 12.34
C ASN A 153 12.47 -34.56 13.89
N GLU A 154 11.52 -33.95 14.64
CA GLU A 154 11.51 -33.99 16.11
C GLU A 154 10.37 -34.89 16.64
N PRO A 155 10.62 -36.21 16.84
CA PRO A 155 9.56 -37.18 17.17
C PRO A 155 8.92 -36.93 18.54
N LEU A 156 9.70 -36.43 19.52
CA LEU A 156 9.24 -36.28 20.91
C LEU A 156 8.17 -35.21 21.08
N LEU A 157 8.14 -34.20 20.20
CA LEU A 157 7.20 -33.09 20.27
C LEU A 157 6.07 -33.19 19.23
N LYS A 158 6.05 -34.28 18.45
CA LYS A 158 5.14 -34.46 17.31
C LYS A 158 3.66 -34.29 17.67
N ALA A 159 3.23 -34.86 18.82
CA ALA A 159 1.83 -34.78 19.23
C ALA A 159 1.40 -33.36 19.61
N SER A 160 2.18 -32.69 20.47
CA SER A 160 1.90 -31.31 20.88
C SER A 160 1.98 -30.34 19.72
N PHE A 161 2.92 -30.57 18.80
CA PHE A 161 3.05 -29.76 17.59
C PHE A 161 1.85 -29.93 16.63
N ALA A 162 1.36 -31.16 16.45
CA ALA A 162 0.17 -31.43 15.63
C ALA A 162 -1.08 -30.69 16.17
N GLU A 163 -1.21 -30.54 17.48
CA GLU A 163 -2.28 -29.76 18.10
C GLU A 163 -2.16 -28.27 17.78
N GLN A 164 -0.96 -27.70 17.85
CA GLN A 164 -0.70 -26.30 17.46
C GLN A 164 -1.02 -26.07 15.99
N VAL A 165 -0.62 -26.97 15.10
CA VAL A 165 -0.94 -26.90 13.66
C VAL A 165 -2.44 -26.90 13.43
N LYS A 166 -3.19 -27.79 14.10
CA LYS A 166 -4.66 -27.83 14.03
C LYS A 166 -5.29 -26.52 14.54
N SER A 167 -4.72 -25.92 15.60
CA SER A 167 -5.20 -24.63 16.09
C SER A 167 -4.99 -23.52 15.07
N MET A 168 -3.82 -23.44 14.43
CA MET A 168 -3.56 -22.50 13.35
C MET A 168 -4.50 -22.69 12.16
N GLN A 169 -4.74 -23.93 11.73
CA GLN A 169 -5.69 -24.23 10.65
C GLN A 169 -7.13 -23.82 10.98
N ARG A 170 -7.55 -23.96 12.24
CA ARG A 170 -8.88 -23.44 12.69
C ARG A 170 -8.96 -21.93 12.57
N LEU A 171 -7.89 -21.20 12.92
CA LEU A 171 -7.81 -19.75 12.76
C LEU A 171 -7.81 -19.34 11.27
N GLU A 172 -7.09 -20.07 10.41
CA GLU A 172 -7.13 -19.85 8.95
C GLU A 172 -8.57 -19.96 8.43
N GLY A 173 -9.30 -21.03 8.81
CA GLY A 173 -10.71 -21.22 8.44
C GLY A 173 -11.64 -20.13 8.99
N LEU A 174 -11.39 -19.63 10.21
CA LEU A 174 -12.15 -18.52 10.78
C LEU A 174 -11.93 -17.24 9.95
N ILE A 175 -10.69 -16.93 9.57
CA ILE A 175 -10.39 -15.77 8.74
C ILE A 175 -11.05 -15.90 7.36
N GLU A 176 -11.02 -17.08 6.75
CA GLU A 176 -11.72 -17.32 5.47
C GLU A 176 -13.23 -17.12 5.58
N LYS A 177 -13.84 -17.58 6.68
CA LYS A 177 -15.24 -17.30 6.97
C LYS A 177 -15.51 -15.81 7.09
N MET A 178 -14.68 -15.06 7.84
CA MET A 178 -14.81 -13.60 7.95
C MET A 178 -14.70 -12.90 6.59
N ILE A 179 -13.79 -13.34 5.72
CA ILE A 179 -13.70 -12.83 4.35
C ILE A 179 -14.98 -13.10 3.57
N SER A 180 -15.53 -14.31 3.68
CA SER A 180 -16.80 -14.67 3.03
C SER A 180 -17.97 -13.82 3.54
N ASP A 181 -18.07 -13.63 4.85
CA ASP A 181 -19.12 -12.83 5.48
C ASP A 181 -19.02 -11.35 5.04
N CYS A 182 -17.83 -10.77 4.99
CA CYS A 182 -17.62 -9.41 4.47
C CYS A 182 -18.07 -9.27 3.00
N LEU A 183 -17.76 -10.25 2.15
CA LEU A 183 -18.19 -10.22 0.74
C LEU A 183 -19.71 -10.40 0.61
N LYS A 184 -20.33 -11.20 1.50
CA LYS A 184 -21.77 -11.38 1.56
C LYS A 184 -22.49 -10.09 1.97
N GLU A 185 -22.03 -9.44 3.05
CA GLU A 185 -22.59 -8.18 3.54
C GLU A 185 -22.46 -7.06 2.49
N ALA A 186 -21.37 -7.08 1.73
CA ALA A 186 -21.15 -6.13 0.61
C ALA A 186 -21.94 -6.49 -0.67
N GLY A 187 -22.74 -7.55 -0.69
CA GLY A 187 -23.51 -7.98 -1.88
C GLY A 187 -22.64 -8.55 -3.02
N MET A 188 -21.40 -8.96 -2.75
CA MET A 188 -20.42 -9.35 -3.77
C MET A 188 -20.36 -10.86 -4.06
N LEU A 189 -21.24 -11.66 -3.46
CA LEU A 189 -21.27 -13.12 -3.69
C LEU A 189 -21.51 -13.50 -5.16
N GLY A 190 -22.27 -12.70 -5.90
CA GLY A 190 -22.48 -12.92 -7.33
C GLY A 190 -21.21 -12.79 -8.14
N GLN A 191 -20.35 -11.83 -7.79
CA GLN A 191 -19.04 -11.64 -8.40
C GLN A 191 -18.10 -12.81 -8.04
N LEU A 192 -18.10 -13.22 -6.78
CA LEU A 192 -17.32 -14.37 -6.32
C LEU A 192 -17.70 -15.64 -7.08
N LYS A 193 -19.00 -15.94 -7.23
CA LYS A 193 -19.48 -17.09 -8.00
C LYS A 193 -19.01 -17.05 -9.46
N ARG A 194 -18.91 -15.87 -10.08
CA ARG A 194 -18.35 -15.72 -11.44
C ARG A 194 -16.86 -16.03 -11.48
N CYS A 195 -16.08 -15.53 -10.52
CA CYS A 195 -14.64 -15.84 -10.43
C CYS A 195 -14.40 -17.35 -10.27
N LEU A 196 -15.20 -18.02 -9.42
CA LEU A 196 -15.06 -19.46 -9.13
C LEU A 196 -15.41 -20.38 -10.32
N LYS A 197 -16.02 -19.85 -11.41
CA LYS A 197 -16.24 -20.60 -12.65
C LYS A 197 -14.98 -20.73 -13.50
N VAL A 198 -13.98 -19.94 -13.23
CA VAL A 198 -12.69 -19.97 -13.95
C VAL A 198 -11.83 -21.05 -13.32
N GLU A 199 -11.39 -22.03 -14.13
CA GLU A 199 -10.50 -23.08 -13.68
C GLU A 199 -9.22 -22.52 -13.06
N GLY A 200 -8.81 -23.08 -11.92
CA GLY A 200 -7.65 -22.59 -11.14
C GLY A 200 -7.93 -21.42 -10.21
N ILE A 201 -9.11 -20.78 -10.28
CA ILE A 201 -9.48 -19.71 -9.33
C ILE A 201 -10.27 -20.31 -8.17
N GLY A 202 -9.60 -20.48 -7.02
CA GLY A 202 -10.22 -20.85 -5.76
C GLY A 202 -10.78 -19.63 -5.01
N PHE A 203 -11.45 -19.93 -3.86
CA PHE A 203 -12.12 -18.93 -3.02
C PHE A 203 -11.23 -17.71 -2.69
N LEU A 204 -10.02 -17.95 -2.20
CA LEU A 204 -9.10 -16.86 -1.79
C LEU A 204 -8.64 -16.01 -2.96
N THR A 205 -8.34 -16.62 -4.10
CA THR A 205 -7.96 -15.90 -5.31
C THR A 205 -9.12 -15.05 -5.81
N GLY A 206 -10.32 -15.62 -5.91
CA GLY A 206 -11.52 -14.89 -6.31
C GLY A 206 -11.85 -13.74 -5.37
N ALA A 207 -11.81 -13.99 -4.05
CA ALA A 207 -12.04 -12.95 -3.04
C ALA A 207 -10.99 -11.84 -3.11
N ARG A 208 -9.72 -12.17 -3.37
CA ARG A 208 -8.63 -11.21 -3.54
C ARG A 208 -8.81 -10.35 -4.79
N LEU A 209 -9.19 -10.95 -5.91
CA LEU A 209 -9.48 -10.23 -7.16
C LEU A 209 -10.61 -9.22 -6.96
N ILE A 210 -11.72 -9.64 -6.31
CA ILE A 210 -12.84 -8.75 -6.02
C ILE A 210 -12.40 -7.61 -5.11
N ALA A 211 -11.69 -7.92 -4.01
CA ALA A 211 -11.20 -6.90 -3.10
C ALA A 211 -10.29 -5.90 -3.85
N THR A 212 -9.39 -6.38 -4.69
CA THR A 212 -8.48 -5.52 -5.45
C THR A 212 -9.23 -4.65 -6.47
N PHE A 213 -10.28 -5.19 -7.09
CA PHE A 213 -11.13 -4.43 -8.00
C PHE A 213 -11.87 -3.28 -7.30
N GLN A 214 -12.14 -3.39 -5.99
CA GLN A 214 -12.73 -2.32 -5.17
C GLN A 214 -11.74 -1.21 -4.79
N ARG A 215 -10.45 -1.33 -5.19
CA ARG A 215 -9.42 -0.32 -4.88
C ARG A 215 -9.64 0.98 -5.64
N GLY A 216 -10.22 0.92 -6.84
CA GLY A 216 -10.43 2.09 -7.69
C GLY A 216 -11.23 1.76 -8.94
N GLU A 217 -11.43 2.77 -9.77
CA GLU A 217 -12.05 2.62 -11.08
C GLU A 217 -11.01 2.25 -12.13
N PHE A 218 -11.27 1.19 -12.86
CA PHE A 218 -10.42 0.73 -13.96
C PHE A 218 -11.11 1.02 -15.30
N ARG A 219 -10.38 1.68 -16.19
CA ARG A 219 -10.89 2.06 -17.52
C ARG A 219 -11.30 0.85 -18.36
N ASN A 220 -10.57 -0.24 -18.25
CA ASN A 220 -10.77 -1.51 -18.95
C ASN A 220 -10.08 -2.68 -18.20
N SER A 221 -10.21 -3.89 -18.75
CA SER A 221 -9.54 -5.10 -18.21
C SER A 221 -8.03 -4.99 -18.16
N ASP A 222 -7.42 -4.39 -19.18
CA ASP A 222 -5.96 -4.29 -19.28
C ASP A 222 -5.39 -3.40 -18.18
N ALA A 223 -6.09 -2.30 -17.85
CA ALA A 223 -5.74 -1.44 -16.73
C ALA A 223 -5.79 -2.19 -15.39
N PHE A 224 -6.74 -3.11 -15.22
CA PHE A 224 -6.81 -3.94 -14.02
C PHE A 224 -5.71 -5.01 -14.00
N ILE A 225 -5.41 -5.64 -15.15
CA ILE A 225 -4.33 -6.62 -15.29
C ILE A 225 -2.98 -5.96 -14.99
N ALA A 226 -2.74 -4.76 -15.55
CA ALA A 226 -1.54 -3.97 -15.26
C ALA A 226 -1.43 -3.59 -13.78
N PHE A 227 -2.56 -3.21 -13.15
CA PHE A 227 -2.60 -2.92 -11.71
C PHE A 227 -2.27 -4.15 -10.84
N LEU A 228 -2.61 -5.36 -11.31
CA LEU A 228 -2.22 -6.62 -10.67
C LEU A 228 -0.74 -6.97 -10.89
N GLY A 229 -0.01 -6.24 -11.75
CA GLY A 229 1.35 -6.55 -12.14
C GLY A 229 1.46 -7.78 -13.06
N MET A 230 0.39 -8.11 -13.76
CA MET A 230 0.28 -9.29 -14.63
C MET A 230 0.37 -8.94 -16.13
N ASP A 231 0.66 -7.68 -16.47
CA ASP A 231 0.87 -7.25 -17.85
C ASP A 231 2.21 -7.76 -18.41
N LEU A 232 2.18 -8.16 -19.67
CA LEU A 232 3.39 -8.63 -20.36
C LEU A 232 4.25 -7.42 -20.77
N ARG A 233 5.45 -7.32 -20.21
CA ARG A 233 6.45 -6.37 -20.71
C ARG A 233 7.22 -7.00 -21.86
N VAL A 234 7.11 -6.40 -23.03
CA VAL A 234 7.92 -6.80 -24.19
C VAL A 234 9.28 -6.12 -24.08
N ASN A 235 10.30 -6.86 -23.63
CA ASN A 235 11.69 -6.44 -23.74
C ASN A 235 12.20 -6.85 -25.14
N LYS A 236 12.12 -5.94 -26.12
CA LYS A 236 12.84 -6.10 -27.38
C LYS A 236 14.23 -5.51 -27.22
N SER A 237 15.22 -6.32 -26.91
CA SER A 237 16.63 -5.97 -27.07
C SER A 237 17.02 -6.22 -28.53
N GLY A 238 17.18 -5.14 -29.25
CA GLY A 238 17.85 -5.16 -30.57
C GLY A 238 17.06 -5.78 -31.73
N GLN A 239 17.35 -5.24 -32.89
CA GLN A 239 17.06 -5.91 -34.16
C GLN A 239 17.84 -7.22 -34.28
#